data_573b3ec25b02028c5a3d8d9ed0b0b0f5
#
_entry.id   573b3ec25b02028c5a3d8d9ed0b0b0f5
#
_cell.length_a   1.000
_cell.length_b   1.000
_cell.length_c   1.000
_cell.angle_alpha   90.00
_cell.angle_beta   90.00
_cell.angle_gamma   90.00
#
_symmetry.space_group_name_H-M   'P 1'
#
loop_
_entity.id
_entity.type
_entity.pdbx_description
1 polymer ?
#
loop_
_entity_poly.entity_id
_entity_poly.type
_entity_poly.pdbx_seq_one_letter_code
_entity_poly.pdbx_strand_id
1 'polypeptide(L)'
;MLWLLTGVTTVVLLVIAMFVKDISSVPTAARPAALSASAQTVSHATTPGGTRHLASPRRSYPQVTDTTSGLSYRLLASPWGQGCPSDLNSSMFDWSAGENTVAGPVSMDGSVIDWHGLACSGQLQQQFAYAGPADLEPTAMGLVGALDPAYYAGVPHSRTIEESSAMPVSGHQGWIVKFLMTYPDGASQGLTWSTELGAVVVVDRGPSQAPAVFYVSVPANLGTQNATTLIDSLRVS
;
A
#
# COMPACT_ATOMS: atom_id res chain seq x y z
N MET A 1 6.43 49.96 -10.83
CA MET A 1 5.62 48.77 -10.62
C MET A 1 6.54 47.55 -10.66
N LEU A 2 7.52 47.44 -9.75
CA LEU A 2 8.59 46.41 -9.78
C LEU A 2 9.07 46.02 -8.36
N TRP A 3 8.19 45.90 -7.39
CA TRP A 3 8.54 45.57 -5.98
C TRP A 3 7.71 44.48 -5.33
N LEU A 4 6.99 43.64 -6.11
CA LEU A 4 6.10 42.60 -5.56
C LEU A 4 6.54 41.16 -5.85
N LEU A 5 7.74 40.92 -6.45
CA LEU A 5 8.21 39.57 -6.82
C LEU A 5 9.35 39.00 -5.97
N THR A 6 9.87 39.75 -4.99
CA THR A 6 11.01 39.28 -4.16
C THR A 6 10.62 38.73 -2.79
N GLY A 7 9.33 38.79 -2.40
CA GLY A 7 8.87 38.36 -1.06
C GLY A 7 8.54 36.87 -0.93
N VAL A 8 8.23 36.16 -2.01
CA VAL A 8 7.71 34.79 -1.94
C VAL A 8 8.83 33.73 -1.92
N THR A 9 9.97 34.02 -2.51
CA THR A 9 11.08 33.05 -2.62
C THR A 9 11.84 32.83 -1.29
N THR A 10 11.82 33.80 -0.38
CA THR A 10 12.58 33.71 0.88
C THR A 10 11.85 32.87 1.97
N VAL A 11 10.53 32.77 1.91
CA VAL A 11 9.75 32.00 2.90
C VAL A 11 9.84 30.49 2.66
N VAL A 12 9.94 30.07 1.40
CA VAL A 12 10.01 28.63 1.06
C VAL A 12 11.37 28.01 1.47
N LEU A 13 12.46 28.77 1.43
CA LEU A 13 13.80 28.28 1.83
C LEU A 13 13.98 28.18 3.36
N LEU A 14 13.21 28.92 4.15
CA LEU A 14 13.32 28.89 5.61
C LEU A 14 12.58 27.70 6.25
N VAL A 15 11.55 27.17 5.59
CA VAL A 15 10.81 25.99 6.06
C VAL A 15 11.59 24.69 5.85
N ILE A 16 12.42 24.62 4.78
CA ILE A 16 13.24 23.41 4.51
C ILE A 16 14.42 23.30 5.49
N ALA A 17 14.90 24.42 6.05
CA ALA A 17 16.05 24.41 6.98
C ALA A 17 15.69 23.98 8.42
N MET A 18 14.42 23.95 8.81
CA MET A 18 13.99 23.56 10.16
C MET A 18 13.77 22.05 10.36
N PHE A 19 13.71 21.26 9.28
CA PHE A 19 13.47 19.82 9.37
C PHE A 19 14.73 18.92 9.35
N VAL A 20 15.93 19.50 9.30
CA VAL A 20 17.20 18.72 9.18
C VAL A 20 17.98 18.62 10.50
N LYS A 21 17.48 19.13 11.64
CA LYS A 21 18.30 19.25 12.86
C LYS A 21 18.09 18.22 13.97
N ASP A 22 17.25 17.20 13.79
CA ASP A 22 16.95 16.24 14.88
C ASP A 22 17.18 14.75 14.54
N ILE A 23 18.18 14.44 13.70
CA ILE A 23 18.58 13.04 13.52
C ILE A 23 20.05 12.88 13.92
N SER A 24 20.33 12.91 15.21
CA SER A 24 21.62 12.48 15.77
C SER A 24 21.47 12.06 17.22
N SER A 25 20.97 10.85 17.45
CA SER A 25 21.32 10.00 18.60
C SER A 25 20.56 8.67 18.56
N VAL A 26 21.10 7.68 17.86
CA VAL A 26 20.69 6.28 18.04
C VAL A 26 21.74 5.61 18.92
N PRO A 27 21.38 5.05 20.08
CA PRO A 27 22.32 4.29 20.91
C PRO A 27 22.60 2.93 20.27
N THR A 28 23.87 2.61 20.09
CA THR A 28 24.38 1.31 19.64
C THR A 28 23.99 0.23 20.65
N ALA A 29 23.05 -0.63 20.30
CA ALA A 29 22.69 -1.81 21.08
C ALA A 29 23.67 -2.95 20.79
N ALA A 30 24.18 -3.55 21.86
CA ALA A 30 25.17 -4.62 21.87
C ALA A 30 24.64 -5.90 21.21
N ARG A 31 25.51 -6.55 20.45
CA ARG A 31 25.34 -7.82 19.75
C ARG A 31 25.26 -8.97 20.75
N PRO A 32 24.24 -9.82 20.78
CA PRO A 32 24.28 -11.05 21.58
C PRO A 32 25.10 -12.14 20.87
N ALA A 33 25.88 -12.86 21.69
CA ALA A 33 26.77 -13.93 21.29
C ALA A 33 26.00 -15.15 20.72
N ALA A 34 26.61 -15.76 19.72
CA ALA A 34 26.13 -17.00 19.09
C ALA A 34 26.18 -18.16 20.09
N LEU A 35 25.03 -18.79 20.33
CA LEU A 35 24.92 -20.09 20.99
C LEU A 35 25.00 -21.18 19.93
N SER A 36 26.07 -21.97 19.98
CA SER A 36 26.24 -23.18 19.19
C SER A 36 25.24 -24.24 19.64
N ALA A 37 24.30 -24.61 18.78
CA ALA A 37 23.42 -25.75 18.98
C ALA A 37 24.01 -26.99 18.31
N SER A 38 24.33 -27.99 19.12
CA SER A 38 24.79 -29.32 18.69
C SER A 38 23.68 -30.06 17.96
N ALA A 39 24.00 -30.56 16.74
CA ALA A 39 23.12 -31.41 15.96
C ALA A 39 23.04 -32.79 16.60
N GLN A 40 21.88 -33.19 17.07
CA GLN A 40 21.56 -34.59 17.38
C GLN A 40 20.92 -35.23 16.15
N THR A 41 21.65 -36.19 15.60
CA THR A 41 21.17 -37.06 14.51
C THR A 41 20.17 -38.04 15.10
N VAL A 42 18.89 -37.87 14.80
CA VAL A 42 17.87 -38.92 15.07
C VAL A 42 17.60 -39.70 13.79
N SER A 43 18.05 -40.95 13.77
CA SER A 43 17.68 -41.92 12.72
C SER A 43 16.21 -42.30 12.90
N HIS A 44 15.35 -41.94 11.96
CA HIS A 44 14.00 -42.47 11.88
C HIS A 44 13.91 -43.60 10.86
N ALA A 45 13.48 -44.77 11.38
CA ALA A 45 13.16 -45.94 10.60
C ALA A 45 12.03 -45.68 9.61
N THR A 46 12.23 -46.15 8.40
CA THR A 46 11.29 -46.09 7.26
C THR A 46 10.11 -47.02 7.51
N THR A 47 8.92 -46.49 7.63
CA THR A 47 7.66 -47.28 7.56
C THR A 47 7.04 -47.05 6.17
N PRO A 48 6.80 -48.08 5.37
CA PRO A 48 6.12 -47.93 4.09
C PRO A 48 4.60 -48.00 4.30
N GLY A 49 3.96 -46.85 4.35
CA GLY A 49 2.51 -46.69 4.47
C GLY A 49 2.08 -45.35 3.92
N GLY A 50 2.34 -45.11 2.64
CA GLY A 50 1.97 -43.87 1.99
C GLY A 50 0.47 -43.79 1.72
N THR A 51 -0.30 -43.22 2.63
CA THR A 51 -1.59 -42.64 2.28
C THR A 51 -1.32 -41.42 1.37
N ARG A 52 -1.62 -41.61 0.06
CA ARG A 52 -1.71 -40.47 -0.86
C ARG A 52 -2.75 -39.48 -0.31
N HIS A 53 -2.28 -38.42 0.35
CA HIS A 53 -3.08 -37.23 0.53
C HIS A 53 -3.42 -36.73 -0.87
N LEU A 54 -4.64 -37.01 -1.32
CA LEU A 54 -5.22 -36.32 -2.47
C LEU A 54 -5.23 -34.82 -2.10
N ALA A 55 -4.35 -34.06 -2.74
CA ALA A 55 -4.34 -32.62 -2.60
C ALA A 55 -5.76 -32.13 -2.97
N SER A 56 -6.46 -31.56 -2.00
CA SER A 56 -7.76 -30.93 -2.26
C SER A 56 -7.60 -29.98 -3.44
N PRO A 57 -8.53 -30.00 -4.42
CA PRO A 57 -8.44 -29.12 -5.56
C PRO A 57 -8.36 -27.67 -5.05
N ARG A 58 -7.27 -26.99 -5.35
CA ARG A 58 -7.14 -25.54 -5.05
C ARG A 58 -8.30 -24.84 -5.76
N ARG A 59 -9.23 -24.28 -5.02
CA ARG A 59 -10.26 -23.43 -5.60
C ARG A 59 -9.55 -22.27 -6.28
N SER A 60 -9.63 -22.19 -7.60
CA SER A 60 -9.21 -21.00 -8.34
C SER A 60 -10.28 -19.93 -8.14
N TYR A 61 -9.92 -18.84 -7.56
CA TYR A 61 -10.78 -17.65 -7.48
C TYR A 61 -10.51 -16.77 -8.71
N PRO A 62 -11.50 -16.01 -9.18
CA PRO A 62 -11.24 -14.95 -10.16
C PRO A 62 -10.15 -14.02 -9.65
N GLN A 63 -9.30 -13.55 -10.57
CA GLN A 63 -8.15 -12.71 -10.24
C GLN A 63 -8.14 -11.46 -11.12
N VAL A 64 -7.67 -10.36 -10.55
CA VAL A 64 -7.12 -9.24 -11.30
C VAL A 64 -5.69 -9.62 -11.66
N THR A 65 -5.32 -9.46 -12.93
CA THR A 65 -3.95 -9.67 -13.41
C THR A 65 -3.47 -8.39 -14.08
N ASP A 66 -2.40 -7.83 -13.56
CA ASP A 66 -1.75 -6.63 -14.08
C ASP A 66 -0.43 -7.01 -14.75
N THR A 67 -0.47 -7.08 -16.07
CA THR A 67 0.73 -7.43 -16.88
C THR A 67 1.78 -6.32 -16.88
N THR A 68 1.41 -5.08 -16.58
CA THR A 68 2.32 -3.95 -16.51
C THR A 68 3.18 -4.01 -15.24
N SER A 69 2.54 -4.13 -14.09
CA SER A 69 3.24 -4.25 -12.81
C SER A 69 3.70 -5.68 -12.50
N GLY A 70 3.19 -6.70 -13.23
CA GLY A 70 3.44 -8.11 -12.92
C GLY A 70 2.77 -8.59 -11.63
N LEU A 71 1.78 -7.86 -11.13
CA LEU A 71 1.02 -8.27 -9.95
C LEU A 71 -0.26 -9.00 -10.33
N SER A 72 -0.68 -9.90 -9.46
CA SER A 72 -2.01 -10.46 -9.50
C SER A 72 -2.56 -10.62 -8.09
N TYR A 73 -3.87 -10.49 -7.94
CA TYR A 73 -4.57 -10.63 -6.67
C TYR A 73 -6.01 -11.06 -6.90
N ARG A 74 -6.66 -11.49 -5.84
CA ARG A 74 -8.03 -12.01 -5.90
C ARG A 74 -8.98 -10.91 -6.32
N LEU A 75 -9.86 -11.19 -7.29
CA LEU A 75 -11.04 -10.39 -7.56
C LEU A 75 -12.10 -10.71 -6.49
N LEU A 76 -12.58 -9.70 -5.80
CA LEU A 76 -13.65 -9.84 -4.81
C LEU A 76 -14.99 -10.12 -5.48
N ALA A 77 -15.92 -10.68 -4.70
CA ALA A 77 -17.27 -10.93 -5.20
C ALA A 77 -18.05 -9.61 -5.37
N SER A 78 -19.12 -9.66 -6.18
CA SER A 78 -20.06 -8.52 -6.30
C SER A 78 -20.40 -7.94 -4.91
N PRO A 79 -20.45 -6.60 -4.77
CA PRO A 79 -20.54 -5.59 -5.84
C PRO A 79 -19.19 -5.09 -6.41
N TRP A 80 -18.05 -5.70 -6.06
CA TRP A 80 -16.76 -5.33 -6.63
C TRP A 80 -16.67 -5.66 -8.11
N GLY A 81 -16.19 -4.73 -8.91
CA GLY A 81 -16.00 -4.85 -10.35
C GLY A 81 -14.56 -4.58 -10.76
N GLN A 82 -14.13 -5.15 -11.88
CA GLN A 82 -12.79 -4.91 -12.43
C GLN A 82 -12.63 -3.47 -12.89
N GLY A 83 -11.43 -2.93 -12.70
CA GLY A 83 -10.99 -1.62 -13.14
C GLY A 83 -10.55 -0.76 -11.95
N CYS A 84 -9.50 0.02 -12.15
CA CYS A 84 -9.16 1.14 -11.28
C CYS A 84 -9.80 2.39 -11.90
N PRO A 85 -10.51 3.25 -11.13
CA PRO A 85 -11.07 4.47 -11.65
C PRO A 85 -9.99 5.33 -12.32
N SER A 86 -10.23 5.76 -13.57
CA SER A 86 -9.23 6.46 -14.38
C SER A 86 -8.89 7.86 -13.89
N ASP A 87 -9.79 8.48 -13.13
CA ASP A 87 -9.61 9.76 -12.45
C ASP A 87 -8.63 9.71 -11.27
N LEU A 88 -8.27 8.50 -10.81
CA LEU A 88 -7.18 8.29 -9.84
C LEU A 88 -5.79 8.36 -10.48
N ASN A 89 -5.68 8.29 -11.82
CA ASN A 89 -4.40 8.45 -12.49
C ASN A 89 -3.99 9.93 -12.50
N SER A 90 -2.72 10.17 -12.23
CA SER A 90 -2.11 11.49 -12.14
C SER A 90 -0.64 11.43 -12.52
N SER A 91 0.06 12.54 -12.43
CA SER A 91 1.53 12.50 -12.59
C SER A 91 2.23 11.69 -11.48
N MET A 92 1.57 11.44 -10.35
CA MET A 92 2.14 10.70 -9.21
C MET A 92 1.76 9.22 -9.23
N PHE A 93 0.60 8.87 -9.76
CA PHE A 93 0.09 7.51 -9.77
C PHE A 93 -0.42 7.15 -11.16
N ASP A 94 0.00 5.99 -11.65
CA ASP A 94 -0.43 5.42 -12.93
C ASP A 94 -0.87 3.96 -12.70
N TRP A 95 -2.17 3.80 -12.45
CA TRP A 95 -2.76 2.51 -12.15
C TRP A 95 -3.13 1.78 -13.44
N SER A 96 -2.52 0.63 -13.67
CA SER A 96 -2.69 -0.17 -14.90
C SER A 96 -3.78 -1.23 -14.78
N ALA A 97 -4.13 -1.67 -13.55
CA ALA A 97 -5.22 -2.61 -13.30
C ALA A 97 -5.81 -2.40 -11.91
N GLY A 98 -7.00 -2.94 -11.68
CA GLY A 98 -7.62 -2.83 -10.37
C GLY A 98 -9.00 -3.46 -10.28
N GLU A 99 -9.60 -3.26 -9.13
CA GLU A 99 -11.01 -3.48 -8.87
C GLU A 99 -11.52 -2.40 -7.93
N ASN A 100 -12.80 -2.10 -8.02
CA ASN A 100 -13.45 -1.08 -7.20
C ASN A 100 -14.92 -1.37 -6.95
N THR A 101 -15.50 -0.67 -5.98
CA THR A 101 -16.94 -0.60 -5.74
C THR A 101 -17.29 0.74 -5.12
N VAL A 102 -18.49 1.24 -5.38
CA VAL A 102 -18.99 2.48 -4.76
C VAL A 102 -19.27 2.22 -3.28
N ALA A 103 -18.69 3.02 -2.40
CA ALA A 103 -18.97 3.04 -0.97
C ALA A 103 -20.16 3.93 -0.63
N GLY A 104 -20.33 5.02 -1.36
CA GLY A 104 -21.43 5.97 -1.23
C GLY A 104 -21.06 7.35 -1.75
N PRO A 105 -22.03 8.27 -1.79
CA PRO A 105 -21.78 9.63 -2.19
C PRO A 105 -21.06 10.42 -1.09
N VAL A 106 -20.24 11.39 -1.49
CA VAL A 106 -19.60 12.36 -0.62
C VAL A 106 -19.72 13.76 -1.22
N SER A 107 -19.98 14.75 -0.37
CA SER A 107 -20.01 16.15 -0.78
C SER A 107 -18.62 16.78 -0.64
N MET A 108 -18.04 17.20 -1.76
CA MET A 108 -16.74 17.87 -1.82
C MET A 108 -16.86 19.15 -2.63
N ASP A 109 -16.47 20.28 -2.07
CA ASP A 109 -16.42 21.58 -2.76
C ASP A 109 -17.73 21.96 -3.49
N GLY A 110 -18.88 21.59 -2.90
CA GLY A 110 -20.20 21.86 -3.47
C GLY A 110 -20.63 20.88 -4.57
N SER A 111 -19.85 19.86 -4.86
CA SER A 111 -20.18 18.77 -5.77
C SER A 111 -20.42 17.49 -4.97
N VAL A 112 -21.23 16.59 -5.51
CA VAL A 112 -21.40 15.23 -4.99
C VAL A 112 -20.67 14.28 -5.92
N ILE A 113 -19.76 13.49 -5.36
CA ILE A 113 -19.02 12.46 -6.08
C ILE A 113 -19.23 11.10 -5.43
N ASP A 114 -19.01 10.02 -6.17
CA ASP A 114 -18.99 8.67 -5.63
C ASP A 114 -17.62 8.38 -4.99
N TRP A 115 -17.64 7.99 -3.71
CA TRP A 115 -16.45 7.48 -3.03
C TRP A 115 -16.33 5.98 -3.26
N HIS A 116 -15.12 5.50 -3.51
CA HIS A 116 -14.88 4.12 -3.86
C HIS A 116 -14.05 3.40 -2.81
N GLY A 117 -14.44 2.14 -2.50
CA GLY A 117 -13.48 1.14 -2.04
C GLY A 117 -12.76 0.59 -3.25
N LEU A 118 -11.44 0.41 -3.18
CA LEU A 118 -10.64 0.05 -4.33
C LEU A 118 -9.39 -0.76 -3.98
N ALA A 119 -8.89 -1.48 -4.97
CA ALA A 119 -7.56 -2.06 -5.01
C ALA A 119 -6.98 -1.84 -6.41
N CYS A 120 -5.87 -1.12 -6.50
CA CYS A 120 -5.23 -0.75 -7.76
C CYS A 120 -3.76 -1.18 -7.75
N SER A 121 -3.26 -1.57 -8.91
CA SER A 121 -1.86 -1.91 -9.13
C SER A 121 -1.28 -1.14 -10.31
N GLY A 122 0.02 -0.91 -10.25
CA GLY A 122 0.77 -0.19 -11.28
C GLY A 122 2.27 -0.29 -11.03
N GLN A 123 3.03 0.42 -11.86
CA GLN A 123 4.48 0.56 -11.66
C GLN A 123 4.78 1.81 -10.83
N LEU A 124 5.84 1.73 -10.03
CA LEU A 124 6.38 2.88 -9.32
C LEU A 124 6.78 3.97 -10.30
N GLN A 125 6.24 5.16 -10.11
CA GLN A 125 6.54 6.32 -10.95
C GLN A 125 7.92 6.89 -10.64
N GLN A 126 8.61 7.45 -11.65
CA GLN A 126 10.01 7.89 -11.59
C GLN A 126 10.30 8.99 -10.56
N GLN A 127 9.29 9.77 -10.16
CA GLN A 127 9.45 10.79 -9.11
C GLN A 127 9.67 10.22 -7.71
N PHE A 128 9.33 8.95 -7.49
CA PHE A 128 9.65 8.27 -6.25
C PHE A 128 11.05 7.64 -6.36
N ALA A 129 12.00 8.13 -5.56
CA ALA A 129 13.36 7.62 -5.56
C ALA A 129 13.36 6.12 -5.18
N TYR A 130 14.02 5.31 -6.02
CA TYR A 130 14.20 3.89 -5.76
C TYR A 130 15.47 3.39 -6.45
N ALA A 131 16.42 2.90 -5.68
CA ALA A 131 17.68 2.35 -6.18
C ALA A 131 17.87 0.87 -5.87
N GLY A 132 16.94 0.28 -5.11
CA GLY A 132 16.98 -1.14 -4.74
C GLY A 132 16.22 -1.46 -3.44
N PRO A 133 16.30 -2.71 -2.96
CA PRO A 133 15.49 -3.17 -1.83
C PRO A 133 15.63 -2.38 -0.53
N ALA A 134 16.75 -1.69 -0.33
CA ALA A 134 16.94 -0.82 0.84
C ALA A 134 16.01 0.40 0.84
N ASP A 135 15.48 0.77 -0.31
CA ASP A 135 14.57 1.91 -0.46
C ASP A 135 13.09 1.54 -0.35
N LEU A 136 12.75 0.26 -0.15
CA LEU A 136 11.35 -0.20 -0.10
C LEU A 136 10.54 0.54 0.98
N GLU A 137 11.05 0.64 2.21
CA GLU A 137 10.38 1.34 3.29
C GLU A 137 10.18 2.83 3.01
N PRO A 138 11.25 3.63 2.76
CA PRO A 138 11.08 5.06 2.50
C PRO A 138 10.22 5.34 1.27
N THR A 139 10.27 4.48 0.23
CA THR A 139 9.41 4.61 -0.95
C THR A 139 7.94 4.37 -0.60
N ALA A 140 7.63 3.30 0.15
CA ALA A 140 6.27 3.00 0.57
C ALA A 140 5.69 4.12 1.45
N MET A 141 6.47 4.66 2.39
CA MET A 141 6.09 5.81 3.21
C MET A 141 5.88 7.07 2.38
N GLY A 142 6.73 7.32 1.39
CA GLY A 142 6.60 8.44 0.45
C GLY A 142 5.31 8.36 -0.37
N LEU A 143 4.97 7.16 -0.86
CA LEU A 143 3.70 6.91 -1.57
C LEU A 143 2.49 7.19 -0.67
N VAL A 144 2.50 6.68 0.57
CA VAL A 144 1.42 6.98 1.53
C VAL A 144 1.27 8.47 1.79
N GLY A 145 2.40 9.20 1.88
CA GLY A 145 2.38 10.67 2.00
C GLY A 145 1.76 11.38 0.80
N ALA A 146 1.97 10.82 -0.40
CA ALA A 146 1.46 11.38 -1.64
C ALA A 146 -0.04 11.12 -1.86
N LEU A 147 -0.64 10.12 -1.20
CA LEU A 147 -2.08 9.82 -1.31
C LEU A 147 -2.95 10.95 -0.77
N ASP A 148 -2.56 11.61 0.33
CA ASP A 148 -3.38 12.65 0.97
C ASP A 148 -3.73 13.79 0.00
N PRO A 149 -2.75 14.47 -0.62
CA PRO A 149 -3.06 15.55 -1.55
C PRO A 149 -3.69 15.04 -2.85
N ALA A 150 -3.48 13.76 -3.21
CA ALA A 150 -4.01 13.20 -4.45
C ALA A 150 -5.48 12.77 -4.34
N TYR A 151 -5.87 12.15 -3.21
CA TYR A 151 -7.17 11.48 -3.12
C TYR A 151 -8.03 11.94 -1.93
N TYR A 152 -7.43 12.53 -0.90
CA TYR A 152 -8.14 12.84 0.36
C TYR A 152 -8.27 14.33 0.66
N ALA A 153 -7.66 15.21 -0.14
CA ALA A 153 -7.57 16.65 0.15
C ALA A 153 -8.94 17.34 0.32
N GLY A 154 -9.98 16.83 -0.33
CA GLY A 154 -11.32 17.43 -0.28
C GLY A 154 -12.17 17.05 0.95
N VAL A 155 -11.68 16.11 1.79
CA VAL A 155 -12.43 15.61 2.96
C VAL A 155 -11.57 15.75 4.21
N PRO A 156 -12.01 16.49 5.25
CA PRO A 156 -11.30 16.58 6.53
C PRO A 156 -11.08 15.18 7.13
N HIS A 157 -9.82 14.84 7.35
CA HIS A 157 -9.44 13.52 7.83
C HIS A 157 -8.19 13.57 8.70
N SER A 158 -7.92 12.48 9.40
CA SER A 158 -6.62 12.19 9.99
C SER A 158 -6.18 10.79 9.57
N ARG A 159 -4.86 10.58 9.51
CA ARG A 159 -4.26 9.29 9.19
C ARG A 159 -3.37 8.81 10.32
N THR A 160 -3.53 7.53 10.68
CA THR A 160 -2.64 6.82 11.61
C THR A 160 -1.98 5.66 10.87
N ILE A 161 -0.65 5.57 10.94
CA ILE A 161 0.08 4.40 10.44
C ILE A 161 -0.09 3.29 11.47
N GLU A 162 -0.65 2.15 11.06
CA GLU A 162 -0.87 0.98 11.91
C GLU A 162 0.24 -0.05 11.78
N GLU A 163 0.86 -0.15 10.59
CA GLU A 163 1.94 -1.08 10.31
C GLU A 163 2.88 -0.50 9.25
N SER A 164 4.18 -0.68 9.44
CA SER A 164 5.21 -0.49 8.41
C SER A 164 6.20 -1.64 8.57
N SER A 165 6.18 -2.60 7.63
CA SER A 165 6.95 -3.83 7.78
C SER A 165 7.34 -4.46 6.45
N ALA A 166 8.39 -5.32 6.48
CA ALA A 166 8.74 -6.14 5.33
C ALA A 166 7.63 -7.15 5.00
N MET A 167 7.25 -7.22 3.73
CA MET A 167 6.22 -8.13 3.21
C MET A 167 6.73 -8.85 1.95
N PRO A 168 7.30 -10.04 2.05
CA PRO A 168 7.69 -10.81 0.88
C PRO A 168 6.46 -11.22 0.04
N VAL A 169 6.52 -11.01 -1.29
CA VAL A 169 5.46 -11.38 -2.22
C VAL A 169 6.01 -12.36 -3.25
N SER A 170 5.55 -13.61 -3.27
CA SER A 170 6.03 -14.66 -4.20
C SER A 170 7.55 -14.84 -4.23
N GLY A 171 8.24 -14.60 -3.09
CA GLY A 171 9.71 -14.66 -2.99
C GLY A 171 10.45 -13.38 -3.36
N HIS A 172 9.76 -12.37 -3.86
CA HIS A 172 10.31 -11.01 -4.05
C HIS A 172 10.29 -10.22 -2.75
N GLN A 173 11.27 -9.35 -2.55
CA GLN A 173 11.27 -8.44 -1.41
C GLN A 173 10.17 -7.39 -1.61
N GLY A 174 9.45 -7.07 -0.55
CA GLY A 174 8.43 -6.04 -0.56
C GLY A 174 8.30 -5.38 0.80
N TRP A 175 7.61 -4.27 0.83
CA TRP A 175 7.28 -3.51 2.04
C TRP A 175 5.83 -3.11 2.02
N ILE A 176 5.17 -3.25 3.16
CA ILE A 176 3.79 -2.81 3.36
C ILE A 176 3.73 -1.68 4.37
N VAL A 177 2.92 -0.67 4.05
CA VAL A 177 2.47 0.34 5.02
C VAL A 177 0.96 0.29 5.08
N LYS A 178 0.41 -0.09 6.24
CA LYS A 178 -1.04 -0.03 6.51
C LYS A 178 -1.36 1.24 7.30
N PHE A 179 -2.47 1.85 7.00
CA PHE A 179 -2.92 3.05 7.68
C PHE A 179 -4.44 3.07 7.84
N LEU A 180 -4.88 3.73 8.88
CA LEU A 180 -6.29 4.00 9.15
C LEU A 180 -6.56 5.48 8.88
N MET A 181 -7.48 5.76 7.96
CA MET A 181 -8.07 7.07 7.78
C MET A 181 -9.26 7.21 8.74
N THR A 182 -9.39 8.35 9.37
CA THR A 182 -10.51 8.69 10.25
C THR A 182 -11.13 10.00 9.80
N TYR A 183 -12.44 10.01 9.66
CA TYR A 183 -13.25 11.13 9.19
C TYR A 183 -14.15 11.63 10.32
N PRO A 184 -13.65 12.51 11.23
CA PRO A 184 -14.40 12.93 12.43
C PRO A 184 -15.73 13.61 12.09
N ASP A 185 -15.78 14.38 11.00
CA ASP A 185 -16.95 15.12 10.54
C ASP A 185 -17.57 14.50 9.26
N GLY A 186 -17.24 13.26 8.94
CA GLY A 186 -17.63 12.61 7.69
C GLY A 186 -19.14 12.60 7.44
N ALA A 187 -19.95 12.46 8.49
CA ALA A 187 -21.42 12.48 8.38
C ALA A 187 -21.95 13.81 7.84
N SER A 188 -21.30 14.94 8.14
CA SER A 188 -21.67 16.25 7.60
C SER A 188 -21.41 16.39 6.10
N GLN A 189 -20.57 15.52 5.56
CA GLN A 189 -20.22 15.44 4.14
C GLN A 189 -20.93 14.29 3.41
N GLY A 190 -21.84 13.61 4.11
CA GLY A 190 -22.61 12.48 3.54
C GLY A 190 -21.96 11.11 3.69
N LEU A 191 -20.77 11.00 4.32
CA LEU A 191 -20.17 9.69 4.57
C LEU A 191 -21.02 8.86 5.52
N THR A 192 -21.28 7.61 5.16
CA THR A 192 -21.98 6.63 6.01
C THR A 192 -21.00 5.78 6.83
N TRP A 193 -19.71 6.09 6.77
CA TRP A 193 -18.62 5.47 7.52
C TRP A 193 -17.75 6.56 8.17
N SER A 194 -17.02 6.20 9.20
CA SER A 194 -16.12 7.11 9.92
C SER A 194 -14.65 6.73 9.79
N THR A 195 -14.35 5.56 9.24
CA THR A 195 -12.99 5.06 9.07
C THR A 195 -12.82 4.32 7.76
N GLU A 196 -11.59 4.27 7.26
CA GLU A 196 -11.21 3.58 6.03
C GLU A 196 -9.83 2.96 6.25
N LEU A 197 -9.71 1.65 5.97
CA LEU A 197 -8.45 0.95 6.04
C LEU A 197 -7.74 1.05 4.69
N GLY A 198 -6.54 1.62 4.70
CA GLY A 198 -5.68 1.70 3.53
C GLY A 198 -4.38 0.92 3.69
N ALA A 199 -3.79 0.51 2.58
CA ALA A 199 -2.44 0.00 2.55
C ALA A 199 -1.75 0.28 1.21
N VAL A 200 -0.44 0.51 1.27
CA VAL A 200 0.46 0.52 0.11
C VAL A 200 1.44 -0.62 0.26
N VAL A 201 1.62 -1.39 -0.81
CA VAL A 201 2.68 -2.41 -0.91
C VAL A 201 3.59 -2.03 -2.07
N VAL A 202 4.90 -1.99 -1.82
CA VAL A 202 5.93 -1.85 -2.87
C VAL A 202 6.68 -3.16 -2.97
N VAL A 203 6.83 -3.67 -4.19
CA VAL A 203 7.51 -4.96 -4.44
C VAL A 203 8.68 -4.74 -5.39
N ASP A 204 9.87 -5.13 -4.96
CA ASP A 204 11.07 -5.17 -5.80
C ASP A 204 10.95 -6.31 -6.81
N ARG A 205 11.01 -5.99 -8.09
CA ARG A 205 10.96 -6.96 -9.20
C ARG A 205 12.33 -7.27 -9.79
N GLY A 206 13.38 -6.79 -9.14
CA GLY A 206 14.77 -6.95 -9.57
C GLY A 206 15.28 -5.81 -10.46
N PRO A 207 16.58 -5.82 -10.80
CA PRO A 207 17.30 -4.65 -11.33
C PRO A 207 16.86 -4.19 -12.73
N SER A 208 16.12 -5.03 -13.45
CA SER A 208 15.72 -4.73 -14.84
C SER A 208 14.27 -4.29 -14.96
N GLN A 209 13.54 -4.16 -13.85
CA GLN A 209 12.12 -3.86 -13.83
C GLN A 209 11.82 -2.75 -12.81
N ALA A 210 10.90 -1.86 -13.16
CA ALA A 210 10.38 -0.92 -12.18
C ALA A 210 9.69 -1.69 -11.04
N PRO A 211 9.81 -1.25 -9.78
CA PRO A 211 9.05 -1.82 -8.67
C PRO A 211 7.57 -1.80 -8.97
N ALA A 212 6.87 -2.82 -8.50
CA ALA A 212 5.41 -2.85 -8.55
C ALA A 212 4.83 -2.15 -7.32
N VAL A 213 3.72 -1.45 -7.51
CA VAL A 213 2.95 -0.80 -6.43
C VAL A 213 1.55 -1.39 -6.41
N PHE A 214 1.09 -1.72 -5.23
CA PHE A 214 -0.28 -2.09 -4.95
C PHE A 214 -0.84 -1.15 -3.90
N TYR A 215 -1.99 -0.56 -4.19
CA TYR A 215 -2.73 0.30 -3.29
C TYR A 215 -4.12 -0.28 -3.05
N VAL A 216 -4.52 -0.36 -1.80
CA VAL A 216 -5.87 -0.76 -1.41
C VAL A 216 -6.43 0.25 -0.43
N SER A 217 -7.71 0.57 -0.57
CA SER A 217 -8.46 1.43 0.33
C SER A 217 -9.89 0.94 0.46
N VAL A 218 -10.31 0.65 1.69
CA VAL A 218 -11.62 0.04 1.96
C VAL A 218 -12.32 0.79 3.08
N PRO A 219 -13.32 1.63 2.75
CA PRO A 219 -14.24 2.20 3.71
C PRO A 219 -14.90 1.15 4.60
N ALA A 220 -15.13 1.48 5.88
CA ALA A 220 -15.61 0.51 6.87
C ALA A 220 -16.97 -0.10 6.53
N ASN A 221 -17.85 0.63 5.83
CA ASN A 221 -19.15 0.13 5.39
C ASN A 221 -19.06 -0.97 4.31
N LEU A 222 -17.91 -1.10 3.64
CA LEU A 222 -17.63 -2.17 2.68
C LEU A 222 -16.98 -3.42 3.32
N GLY A 223 -16.69 -3.34 4.63
CA GLY A 223 -16.04 -4.42 5.38
C GLY A 223 -14.52 -4.44 5.19
N THR A 224 -13.80 -3.94 6.19
CA THR A 224 -12.33 -3.78 6.16
C THR A 224 -11.56 -5.10 5.98
N GLN A 225 -12.18 -6.26 6.28
CA GLN A 225 -11.62 -7.59 6.00
C GLN A 225 -11.34 -7.82 4.49
N ASN A 226 -11.99 -7.06 3.60
CA ASN A 226 -11.72 -7.11 2.17
C ASN A 226 -10.29 -6.63 1.85
N ALA A 227 -9.80 -5.60 2.54
CA ALA A 227 -8.41 -5.15 2.40
C ALA A 227 -7.42 -6.27 2.76
N THR A 228 -7.63 -6.97 3.89
CA THR A 228 -6.80 -8.12 4.28
C THR A 228 -6.85 -9.24 3.23
N THR A 229 -8.04 -9.57 2.73
CA THR A 229 -8.21 -10.60 1.69
C THR A 229 -7.42 -10.26 0.42
N LEU A 230 -7.44 -8.99 0.01
CA LEU A 230 -6.72 -8.50 -1.16
C LEU A 230 -5.20 -8.57 -0.94
N ILE A 231 -4.70 -8.06 0.18
CA ILE A 231 -3.29 -8.06 0.54
C ILE A 231 -2.75 -9.49 0.62
N ASP A 232 -3.45 -10.41 1.29
CA ASP A 232 -3.02 -11.80 1.46
C ASP A 232 -2.99 -12.59 0.15
N SER A 233 -3.79 -12.16 -0.82
CA SER A 233 -3.87 -12.79 -2.14
C SER A 233 -2.84 -12.26 -3.15
N LEU A 234 -2.09 -11.21 -2.80
CA LEU A 234 -1.13 -10.56 -3.71
C LEU A 234 -0.02 -11.53 -4.13
N ARG A 235 0.26 -11.57 -5.42
CA ARG A 235 1.30 -12.41 -6.04
C ARG A 235 2.05 -11.61 -7.10
N VAL A 236 3.30 -11.99 -7.31
CA VAL A 236 4.09 -11.62 -8.50
C VAL A 236 3.98 -12.77 -9.49
N SER A 237 3.64 -12.47 -10.76
CA SER A 237 3.41 -13.40 -11.86
C SER A 237 4.57 -13.40 -12.86
#